data_3010581ac2b2cb429aeb798029fad361
#
_entry.id   3010581ac2b2cb429aeb798029fad361
#
_cell.length_a   1.000
_cell.length_b   1.000
_cell.length_c   1.000
_cell.angle_alpha   90.00
_cell.angle_beta   90.00
_cell.angle_gamma   90.00
#
_symmetry.space_group_name_H-M   'P 1'
#
loop_
_entity.id
_entity.type
_entity.pdbx_description
1 polymer ?
#
loop_
_entity_poly.entity_id
_entity_poly.type
_entity_poly.pdbx_seq_one_letter_code
_entity_poly.pdbx_strand_id
1 'polypeptide(L)'
;MEWIGLKGEPISTITDFPDNTFGFVYRIVHKPTGKAYIGKKVLYYNRKVKLTKKDLALYEGVVGRKPSYKLTIKESDWLTYWGSNKLLKEVMDLEPLENFERHIVKTAPNKKLLTYYETQMQFVHQVLEKPDEYFNDNVLGKFYTKDFEL
;
A
#
# COMPACT_ATOMS: atom_id res chain seq x y z
N MET A 1 -7.55 -13.01 7.91
CA MET A 1 -6.22 -12.98 8.54
C MET A 1 -5.76 -11.55 8.70
N GLU A 2 -5.33 -11.24 9.88
CA GLU A 2 -4.93 -9.89 10.25
C GLU A 2 -3.54 -9.52 9.72
N TRP A 3 -3.27 -8.22 9.65
CA TRP A 3 -1.93 -7.74 9.48
C TRP A 3 -1.12 -7.95 10.77
N ILE A 4 0.16 -8.26 10.63
CA ILE A 4 1.07 -8.38 11.75
C ILE A 4 1.87 -7.07 11.84
N GLY A 5 1.80 -6.40 13.00
CA GLY A 5 2.45 -5.12 13.23
C GLY A 5 3.94 -5.23 13.48
N LEU A 6 4.58 -4.07 13.71
CA LEU A 6 6.03 -3.95 13.90
C LEU A 6 6.56 -4.75 15.09
N LYS A 7 5.72 -5.00 16.09
CA LYS A 7 6.08 -5.76 17.30
C LYS A 7 5.47 -7.15 17.34
N GLY A 8 4.94 -7.62 16.21
CA GLY A 8 4.25 -8.90 16.12
C GLY A 8 2.79 -8.88 16.58
N GLU A 9 2.25 -7.71 16.93
CA GLU A 9 0.87 -7.53 17.36
C GLU A 9 -0.11 -7.58 16.17
N PRO A 10 -1.36 -8.02 16.37
CA PRO A 10 -2.36 -7.96 15.32
C PRO A 10 -2.79 -6.51 15.07
N ILE A 11 -2.92 -6.13 13.79
CA ILE A 11 -3.41 -4.83 13.35
C ILE A 11 -4.73 -5.03 12.64
N SER A 12 -5.80 -4.51 13.19
CA SER A 12 -7.15 -4.69 12.67
C SER A 12 -7.95 -3.40 12.49
N THR A 13 -7.48 -2.28 13.06
CA THR A 13 -8.14 -0.98 12.95
C THR A 13 -7.12 0.13 12.69
N ILE A 14 -7.61 1.26 12.18
CA ILE A 14 -6.78 2.46 11.96
C ILE A 14 -6.09 2.92 13.26
N THR A 15 -6.76 2.76 14.39
CA THR A 15 -6.23 3.20 15.69
C THR A 15 -5.06 2.35 16.18
N ASP A 16 -4.83 1.18 15.57
CA ASP A 16 -3.66 0.35 15.85
C ASP A 16 -2.38 0.91 15.24
N PHE A 17 -2.49 1.86 14.30
CA PHE A 17 -1.34 2.55 13.73
C PHE A 17 -0.95 3.76 14.60
N PRO A 18 0.33 4.18 14.55
CA PRO A 18 0.74 5.44 15.15
C PRO A 18 -0.09 6.61 14.62
N ASP A 19 -0.27 7.64 15.45
CA ASP A 19 -0.95 8.86 15.04
C ASP A 19 -0.28 9.46 13.79
N ASN A 20 -1.09 10.07 12.91
CA ASN A 20 -0.63 10.70 11.67
C ASN A 20 -0.02 9.71 10.66
N THR A 21 -0.36 8.44 10.72
CA THR A 21 0.05 7.48 9.69
C THR A 21 -0.77 7.68 8.42
N PHE A 22 -0.09 7.95 7.31
CA PHE A 22 -0.69 8.05 5.98
C PHE A 22 -0.79 6.69 5.30
N GLY A 23 0.23 5.87 5.46
CA GLY A 23 0.31 4.56 4.84
C GLY A 23 1.46 3.74 5.42
N PHE A 24 1.65 2.57 4.87
CA PHE A 24 2.66 1.64 5.37
C PHE A 24 3.30 0.84 4.24
N VAL A 25 4.55 0.46 4.48
CA VAL A 25 5.27 -0.52 3.67
C VAL A 25 5.02 -1.89 4.28
N TYR A 26 4.73 -2.87 3.45
CA TYR A 26 4.41 -4.22 3.91
C TYR A 26 5.26 -5.26 3.23
N ARG A 27 5.31 -6.42 3.88
CA ARG A 27 5.90 -7.63 3.36
C ARG A 27 4.87 -8.75 3.45
N ILE A 28 4.56 -9.37 2.32
CA ILE A 28 3.71 -10.56 2.25
C ILE A 28 4.62 -11.75 2.06
N VAL A 29 4.47 -12.78 2.89
CA VAL A 29 5.35 -13.95 2.89
C VAL A 29 4.54 -15.20 2.58
N HIS A 30 5.04 -15.99 1.62
CA HIS A 30 4.59 -17.35 1.36
C HIS A 30 5.37 -18.26 2.31
N LYS A 31 4.75 -18.72 3.37
CA LYS A 31 5.42 -19.47 4.45
C LYS A 31 6.13 -20.75 3.99
N PRO A 32 5.54 -21.57 3.10
CA PRO A 32 6.19 -22.81 2.67
C PRO A 32 7.56 -22.60 1.99
N THR A 33 7.75 -21.50 1.28
CA THR A 33 9.00 -21.21 0.55
C THR A 33 9.81 -20.06 1.15
N GLY A 34 9.19 -19.23 1.98
CA GLY A 34 9.78 -17.98 2.45
C GLY A 34 9.81 -16.86 1.42
N LYS A 35 9.30 -17.11 0.20
CA LYS A 35 9.27 -16.11 -0.87
C LYS A 35 8.35 -14.97 -0.50
N ALA A 36 8.78 -13.73 -0.73
CA ALA A 36 8.10 -12.54 -0.24
C ALA A 36 7.85 -11.49 -1.32
N TYR A 37 6.95 -10.58 -1.01
CA TYR A 37 6.66 -9.40 -1.80
C TYR A 37 6.69 -8.16 -0.89
N ILE A 38 7.41 -7.12 -1.31
CA ILE A 38 7.47 -5.84 -0.61
C ILE A 38 6.72 -4.79 -1.41
N GLY A 39 5.73 -4.17 -0.79
CA GLY A 39 4.91 -3.14 -1.42
C GLY A 39 4.50 -2.06 -0.43
N LYS A 40 3.66 -1.15 -0.88
CA LYS A 40 3.10 -0.09 -0.04
C LYS A 40 1.59 -0.04 -0.16
N LYS A 41 0.95 0.49 0.88
CA LYS A 41 -0.48 0.72 0.91
C LYS A 41 -0.79 2.01 1.67
N VAL A 42 -1.69 2.81 1.10
CA VAL A 42 -2.22 3.99 1.80
C VAL A 42 -3.38 3.58 2.71
N LEU A 43 -3.50 4.25 3.85
CA LEU A 43 -4.66 4.07 4.73
C LEU A 43 -5.86 4.88 4.25
N TYR A 44 -5.57 6.03 3.65
CA TYR A 44 -6.58 6.96 3.19
C TYR A 44 -6.27 7.44 1.78
N TYR A 45 -7.31 7.79 1.04
CA TYR A 45 -7.16 8.47 -0.23
C TYR A 45 -8.16 9.62 -0.34
N ASN A 46 -7.83 10.61 -1.16
CA ASN A 46 -8.72 11.72 -1.46
C ASN A 46 -9.67 11.30 -2.57
N ARG A 47 -10.96 11.55 -2.36
CA ARG A 47 -12.01 11.29 -3.34
C ARG A 47 -12.61 12.62 -3.78
N LYS A 48 -12.73 12.83 -5.09
CA LYS A 48 -13.50 13.94 -5.65
C LYS A 48 -14.98 13.61 -5.56
N VAL A 49 -15.73 14.50 -4.93
CA VAL A 49 -17.18 14.38 -4.79
C VAL A 49 -17.83 15.62 -5.38
N LYS A 50 -18.87 15.43 -6.22
CA LYS A 50 -19.64 16.54 -6.79
C LYS A 50 -20.27 17.35 -5.66
N LEU A 51 -20.21 18.68 -5.76
CA LEU A 51 -20.79 19.56 -4.77
C LEU A 51 -22.31 19.38 -4.69
N THR A 52 -22.82 19.25 -3.47
CA THR A 52 -24.24 19.25 -3.17
C THR A 52 -24.78 20.68 -3.17
N LYS A 53 -26.13 20.85 -3.14
CA LYS A 53 -26.73 22.16 -2.97
C LYS A 53 -26.26 22.87 -1.71
N LYS A 54 -26.08 22.12 -0.63
CA LYS A 54 -25.57 22.63 0.66
C LYS A 54 -24.13 23.13 0.52
N ASP A 55 -23.29 22.41 -0.20
CA ASP A 55 -21.91 22.83 -0.49
C ASP A 55 -21.88 24.10 -1.32
N LEU A 56 -22.71 24.19 -2.35
CA LEU A 56 -22.80 25.36 -3.22
C LEU A 56 -23.29 26.61 -2.49
N ALA A 57 -24.13 26.46 -1.48
CA ALA A 57 -24.58 27.58 -0.65
C ALA A 57 -23.41 28.26 0.08
N LEU A 58 -22.34 27.55 0.42
CA LEU A 58 -21.15 28.12 1.05
C LEU A 58 -20.39 29.08 0.12
N TYR A 59 -20.61 28.99 -1.20
CA TYR A 59 -19.95 29.83 -2.19
C TYR A 59 -20.86 30.98 -2.66
N GLU A 60 -22.03 31.12 -2.07
CA GLU A 60 -22.93 32.20 -2.36
C GLU A 60 -22.28 33.56 -2.02
N GLY A 61 -22.30 34.49 -2.98
CA GLY A 61 -21.65 35.77 -2.83
C GLY A 61 -20.14 35.79 -3.09
N VAL A 62 -19.54 34.64 -3.35
CA VAL A 62 -18.09 34.55 -3.70
C VAL A 62 -17.89 35.01 -5.15
N VAL A 63 -16.94 35.93 -5.36
CA VAL A 63 -16.55 36.41 -6.68
C VAL A 63 -15.55 35.43 -7.31
N GLY A 64 -15.81 35.07 -8.58
CA GLY A 64 -14.93 34.20 -9.35
C GLY A 64 -15.52 32.82 -9.61
N ARG A 65 -14.67 31.91 -10.14
CA ARG A 65 -15.10 30.57 -10.52
C ARG A 65 -15.30 29.70 -9.27
N LYS A 66 -16.49 29.11 -9.15
CA LYS A 66 -16.79 28.15 -8.11
C LYS A 66 -16.17 26.79 -8.44
N PRO A 67 -15.67 26.03 -7.46
CA PRO A 67 -15.21 24.67 -7.70
C PRO A 67 -16.36 23.75 -8.11
N SER A 68 -16.07 22.78 -8.95
CA SER A 68 -17.04 21.76 -9.38
C SER A 68 -17.11 20.58 -8.44
N TYR A 69 -16.02 20.32 -7.70
CA TYR A 69 -15.86 19.17 -6.82
C TYR A 69 -15.21 19.61 -5.51
N LYS A 70 -15.45 18.84 -4.46
CA LYS A 70 -14.72 18.93 -3.21
C LYS A 70 -13.93 17.63 -2.99
N LEU A 71 -12.84 17.70 -2.23
CA LEU A 71 -12.10 16.54 -1.82
C LEU A 71 -12.62 16.03 -0.48
N THR A 72 -12.90 14.73 -0.42
CA THR A 72 -13.20 14.04 0.82
C THR A 72 -12.15 12.97 1.07
N ILE A 73 -11.83 12.72 2.34
CA ILE A 73 -10.91 11.67 2.75
C ILE A 73 -11.73 10.40 2.97
N LYS A 74 -11.30 9.32 2.34
CA LYS A 74 -11.93 8.00 2.50
C LYS A 74 -10.88 6.98 2.92
N GLU A 75 -11.24 6.13 3.88
CA GLU A 75 -10.42 4.98 4.26
C GLU A 75 -10.31 4.01 3.07
N SER A 76 -9.11 3.50 2.83
CA SER A 76 -8.84 2.55 1.77
C SER A 76 -9.26 1.13 2.17
N ASP A 77 -9.10 0.18 1.25
CA ASP A 77 -9.33 -1.25 1.48
C ASP A 77 -8.12 -1.96 2.13
N TRP A 78 -7.28 -1.22 2.86
CA TRP A 78 -6.03 -1.72 3.44
C TRP A 78 -6.22 -3.00 4.26
N LEU A 79 -7.33 -3.11 4.99
CA LEU A 79 -7.57 -4.23 5.90
C LEU A 79 -7.64 -5.57 5.17
N THR A 80 -8.22 -5.60 3.98
CA THR A 80 -8.40 -6.80 3.17
C THR A 80 -7.39 -6.92 2.02
N TYR A 81 -6.44 -6.00 1.93
CA TYR A 81 -5.51 -5.89 0.82
C TYR A 81 -4.38 -6.92 0.91
N TRP A 82 -4.12 -7.62 -0.19
CA TRP A 82 -3.07 -8.64 -0.32
C TRP A 82 -2.08 -8.34 -1.45
N GLY A 83 -1.88 -7.06 -1.76
CA GLY A 83 -0.98 -6.66 -2.83
C GLY A 83 -1.63 -6.68 -4.21
N SER A 84 -0.90 -6.19 -5.19
CA SER A 84 -1.33 -6.13 -6.59
C SER A 84 -0.40 -6.90 -7.53
N ASN A 85 0.56 -7.64 -6.99
CA ASN A 85 1.52 -8.40 -7.78
C ASN A 85 0.87 -9.63 -8.39
N LYS A 86 1.06 -9.78 -9.71
CA LYS A 86 0.43 -10.84 -10.49
C LYS A 86 0.92 -12.24 -10.08
N LEU A 87 2.23 -12.43 -9.89
CA LEU A 87 2.80 -13.72 -9.51
C LEU A 87 2.35 -14.15 -8.13
N LEU A 88 2.37 -13.22 -7.16
CA LEU A 88 1.88 -13.49 -5.81
C LEU A 88 0.41 -13.90 -5.84
N LYS A 89 -0.40 -13.17 -6.61
CA LYS A 89 -1.84 -13.46 -6.73
C LYS A 89 -2.10 -14.85 -7.34
N GLU A 90 -1.34 -15.23 -8.35
CA GLU A 90 -1.44 -16.56 -8.95
C GLU A 90 -1.17 -17.66 -7.92
N VAL A 91 -0.15 -17.51 -7.09
CA VAL A 91 0.17 -18.47 -6.02
C VAL A 91 -0.94 -18.50 -4.97
N MET A 92 -1.44 -17.33 -4.57
CA MET A 92 -2.52 -17.23 -3.58
C MET A 92 -3.83 -17.88 -4.07
N ASP A 93 -4.11 -17.84 -5.37
CA ASP A 93 -5.31 -18.46 -5.95
C ASP A 93 -5.24 -20.01 -5.92
N LEU A 94 -4.03 -20.56 -5.82
CA LEU A 94 -3.80 -22.02 -5.85
C LEU A 94 -3.61 -22.65 -4.47
N GLU A 95 -3.43 -21.86 -3.43
CA GLU A 95 -3.06 -22.34 -2.09
C GLU A 95 -3.97 -21.75 -1.02
N PRO A 96 -4.11 -22.43 0.15
CA PRO A 96 -4.87 -21.88 1.26
C PRO A 96 -4.26 -20.58 1.79
N LEU A 97 -5.13 -19.68 2.23
CA LEU A 97 -4.72 -18.38 2.75
C LEU A 97 -3.77 -18.49 3.97
N GLU A 98 -3.90 -19.58 4.74
CA GLU A 98 -3.06 -19.88 5.89
C GLU A 98 -1.57 -20.02 5.55
N ASN A 99 -1.24 -20.24 4.26
CA ASN A 99 0.14 -20.32 3.80
C ASN A 99 0.80 -18.94 3.69
N PHE A 100 0.05 -17.86 3.90
CA PHE A 100 0.55 -16.49 3.70
C PHE A 100 0.43 -15.68 4.99
N GLU A 101 1.38 -14.76 5.17
CA GLU A 101 1.36 -13.77 6.25
C GLU A 101 1.60 -12.38 5.68
N ARG A 102 0.98 -11.37 6.31
CA ARG A 102 1.15 -9.96 5.97
C ARG A 102 1.77 -9.22 7.14
N HIS A 103 2.93 -8.63 6.90
CA HIS A 103 3.67 -7.89 7.91
C HIS A 103 3.76 -6.41 7.54
N ILE A 104 3.48 -5.54 8.50
CA ILE A 104 3.75 -4.12 8.39
C ILE A 104 5.20 -3.92 8.80
N VAL A 105 6.03 -3.37 7.90
CA VAL A 105 7.46 -3.21 8.16
C VAL A 105 7.89 -1.76 8.39
N LYS A 106 7.10 -0.80 7.93
CA LYS A 106 7.37 0.62 8.13
C LYS A 106 6.09 1.43 7.95
N THR A 107 5.88 2.43 8.78
CA THR A 107 4.80 3.40 8.59
C THR A 107 5.34 4.72 8.06
N ALA A 108 4.51 5.49 7.36
CA ALA A 108 4.90 6.77 6.80
C ALA A 108 3.82 7.83 6.99
N PRO A 109 4.21 9.10 7.26
CA PRO A 109 3.25 10.17 7.53
C PRO A 109 2.71 10.86 6.27
N ASN A 110 3.28 10.58 5.09
CA ASN A 110 2.86 11.19 3.84
C ASN A 110 3.23 10.30 2.63
N LYS A 111 2.68 10.65 1.48
CA LYS A 111 2.88 9.90 0.24
C LYS A 111 4.34 9.83 -0.20
N LYS A 112 5.06 10.93 -0.06
CA LYS A 112 6.46 11.03 -0.50
C LYS A 112 7.35 10.09 0.29
N LEU A 113 7.25 10.12 1.62
CA LEU A 113 8.01 9.23 2.50
C LEU A 113 7.56 7.78 2.37
N LEU A 114 6.29 7.52 2.12
CA LEU A 114 5.82 6.16 1.88
C LEU A 114 6.51 5.54 0.66
N THR A 115 6.60 6.29 -0.44
CA THR A 115 7.31 5.85 -1.64
C THR A 115 8.81 5.69 -1.38
N TYR A 116 9.40 6.61 -0.63
CA TYR A 116 10.82 6.54 -0.25
C TYR A 116 11.11 5.26 0.53
N TYR A 117 10.33 4.97 1.57
CA TYR A 117 10.56 3.78 2.40
C TYR A 117 10.30 2.48 1.67
N GLU A 118 9.29 2.43 0.81
CA GLU A 118 9.06 1.25 -0.04
C GLU A 118 10.26 0.99 -0.93
N THR A 119 10.74 2.02 -1.63
CA THR A 119 11.85 1.92 -2.55
C THR A 119 13.14 1.54 -1.81
N GLN A 120 13.38 2.14 -0.65
CA GLN A 120 14.51 1.81 0.20
C GLN A 120 14.52 0.34 0.60
N MET A 121 13.37 -0.17 1.06
CA MET A 121 13.23 -1.57 1.46
C MET A 121 13.46 -2.51 0.27
N GLN A 122 12.93 -2.18 -0.89
CA GLN A 122 13.11 -2.98 -2.10
C GLN A 122 14.59 -3.03 -2.52
N PHE A 123 15.32 -1.93 -2.43
CA PHE A 123 16.75 -1.89 -2.75
C PHE A 123 17.59 -2.61 -1.71
N VAL A 124 17.34 -2.37 -0.44
CA VAL A 124 18.08 -3.02 0.66
C VAL A 124 17.95 -4.54 0.58
N HIS A 125 16.78 -5.05 0.29
CA HIS A 125 16.52 -6.48 0.19
C HIS A 125 16.83 -7.07 -1.18
N GLN A 126 17.26 -6.25 -2.15
CA GLN A 126 17.65 -6.70 -3.48
C GLN A 126 16.56 -7.53 -4.17
N VAL A 127 15.32 -7.04 -4.14
CA VAL A 127 14.16 -7.81 -4.59
C VAL A 127 14.23 -8.21 -6.07
N LEU A 128 14.90 -7.42 -6.92
CA LEU A 128 15.03 -7.74 -8.35
C LEU A 128 16.21 -8.64 -8.65
N GLU A 129 17.26 -8.56 -7.84
CA GLU A 129 18.47 -9.40 -8.00
C GLU A 129 18.25 -10.82 -7.44
N LYS A 130 17.20 -11.01 -6.64
CA LYS A 130 16.87 -12.30 -5.98
C LYS A 130 15.48 -12.79 -6.36
N PRO A 131 15.25 -13.11 -7.66
CA PRO A 131 13.91 -13.51 -8.11
C PRO A 131 13.40 -14.82 -7.51
N ASP A 132 14.28 -15.65 -6.96
CA ASP A 132 13.89 -16.87 -6.26
C ASP A 132 13.35 -16.60 -4.84
N GLU A 133 13.68 -15.43 -4.27
CA GLU A 133 13.29 -15.06 -2.91
C GLU A 133 12.17 -14.03 -2.87
N TYR A 134 11.89 -13.33 -4.00
CA TYR A 134 10.90 -12.26 -4.05
C TYR A 134 10.00 -12.38 -5.27
N PHE A 135 8.72 -12.05 -5.07
CA PHE A 135 7.73 -11.95 -6.16
C PHE A 135 7.83 -10.64 -6.93
N ASN A 136 8.54 -9.65 -6.39
CA ASN A 136 8.70 -8.34 -7.03
C ASN A 136 9.32 -8.49 -8.42
N ASP A 137 8.73 -7.82 -9.42
CA ASP A 137 9.21 -7.83 -10.80
C ASP A 137 9.72 -6.46 -11.27
N ASN A 138 9.45 -5.41 -10.51
CA ASN A 138 9.92 -4.07 -10.81
C ASN A 138 10.08 -3.22 -9.55
N VAL A 139 10.87 -2.15 -9.66
CA VAL A 139 10.99 -1.08 -8.67
C VAL A 139 10.68 0.23 -9.38
N LEU A 140 9.69 0.97 -8.88
CA LEU A 140 9.23 2.26 -9.42
C LEU A 140 8.74 2.21 -10.88
N GLY A 141 8.50 1.03 -11.45
CA GLY A 141 8.22 0.90 -12.88
C GLY A 141 9.39 1.31 -13.79
N LYS A 142 10.61 1.38 -13.25
CA LYS A 142 11.81 1.79 -13.96
C LYS A 142 12.85 0.69 -14.06
N PHE A 143 12.98 -0.10 -13.01
CA PHE A 143 13.93 -1.20 -12.92
C PHE A 143 13.16 -2.50 -12.88
N TYR A 144 13.63 -3.49 -13.63
CA TYR A 144 12.94 -4.77 -13.79
C TYR A 144 13.90 -5.93 -13.53
N THR A 145 13.36 -7.08 -13.14
CA THR A 145 14.13 -8.30 -12.92
C THR A 145 14.98 -8.65 -14.14
N LYS A 146 14.43 -8.49 -15.34
CA LYS A 146 15.14 -8.76 -16.58
C LYS A 146 16.40 -7.91 -16.83
N ASP A 147 16.50 -6.74 -16.18
CA ASP A 147 17.66 -5.86 -16.31
C ASP A 147 18.92 -6.50 -15.70
N PHE A 148 18.75 -7.47 -14.83
CA PHE A 148 19.83 -8.19 -14.15
C PHE A 148 20.18 -9.53 -14.81
N GLU A 149 19.50 -9.89 -15.88
CA GLU A 149 19.82 -11.06 -16.72
C GLU A 149 20.92 -10.67 -17.70
N LEU A 150 22.16 -10.99 -17.36
CA LEU A 150 23.33 -10.65 -18.16
C LEU A 150 23.74 -11.79 -19.10
#